data_f40ec88dc59cceb27c8d625260e681d8
#
_entry.id   f40ec88dc59cceb27c8d625260e681d8
#
_cell.length_a   1.000
_cell.length_b   1.000
_cell.length_c   1.000
_cell.angle_alpha   90.00
_cell.angle_beta   90.00
_cell.angle_gamma   90.00
#
_symmetry.space_group_name_H-M   'P 1'
#
loop_
_entity.id
_entity.type
_entity.pdbx_description
1 polymer ?
#
loop_
_entity_poly.entity_id
_entity_poly.type
_entity_poly.pdbx_seq_one_letter_code
_entity_poly.pdbx_strand_id
1 'polypeptide(L)'
;MSKITLIGAGSIMFSRQIISALLASPVLEGSEIILMDLDEQVLARSQRLISMMVAQSGVRVTVRHTTDRRSALRGADFVINAIQVGGLAPWRLDMAIPARYGVIQEVGDTLGPGGIFRALRHIPPMLAILRDMEALCPQALFINYANPLAPLTWAAKEASAVRSIGLCYGVRYTVAQLAGYLGLGPWVDHPSTPQRWQRLMYHEVPADIEYGFAGINHMTWITQLSRQGEDLLPRVRALADDPRVRQADGVRCEVLRFFGLWCTENHWHCSDYLPYFRKNPAMIDRFLPQRWNLLALEEQVHAAGKAEIDAQLAGERPFVIAPNMLNAPKLISAQLSGERTRINGNMANRQPQGLLVENLPAECVVEVPIWVDGDGLHPQAMGRLPTQCASLCKSNIAVQELVVQAALNGDLEAARYALSLDPLTAAVCTLDQIQQMFDELYAAQRQWLPQFHAAGMPA
;
A
#
# COMPACT_ATOMS: atom_id res chain seq x y z
N MET A 1 10.43 -25.88 9.04
CA MET A 1 9.45 -25.83 7.94
C MET A 1 8.51 -24.68 8.24
N SER A 2 8.37 -23.74 7.35
CA SER A 2 7.47 -22.60 7.56
C SER A 2 6.26 -22.68 6.63
N LYS A 3 5.10 -22.22 7.12
CA LYS A 3 3.86 -22.15 6.35
C LYS A 3 3.49 -20.71 6.06
N ILE A 4 3.45 -20.34 4.78
CA ILE A 4 3.11 -19.01 4.29
C ILE A 4 1.76 -19.09 3.60
N THR A 5 0.77 -18.37 4.13
CA THR A 5 -0.58 -18.31 3.54
C THR A 5 -0.76 -16.98 2.83
N LEU A 6 -1.16 -17.01 1.55
CA LEU A 6 -1.48 -15.84 0.75
C LEU A 6 -2.99 -15.77 0.54
N ILE A 7 -3.65 -14.77 1.14
CA ILE A 7 -5.09 -14.51 1.00
C ILE A 7 -5.31 -13.41 -0.02
N GLY A 8 -6.20 -13.64 -0.98
CA GLY A 8 -6.35 -12.83 -2.18
C GLY A 8 -5.41 -13.28 -3.30
N ALA A 9 -5.05 -14.57 -3.32
CA ALA A 9 -4.11 -15.16 -4.27
C ALA A 9 -4.63 -15.18 -5.72
N GLY A 10 -5.88 -14.82 -5.94
CA GLY A 10 -6.45 -14.56 -7.25
C GLY A 10 -5.86 -13.33 -7.95
N SER A 11 -5.25 -12.41 -7.21
CA SER A 11 -4.39 -11.36 -7.79
C SER A 11 -3.08 -11.97 -8.30
N ILE A 12 -3.17 -12.72 -9.41
CA ILE A 12 -2.05 -13.51 -9.96
C ILE A 12 -0.79 -12.66 -10.17
N MET A 13 -0.94 -11.41 -10.63
CA MET A 13 0.19 -10.51 -10.86
C MET A 13 0.95 -10.20 -9.57
N PHE A 14 0.23 -9.85 -8.50
CA PHE A 14 0.83 -9.52 -7.21
C PHE A 14 1.39 -10.78 -6.50
N SER A 15 0.63 -11.87 -6.51
CA SER A 15 1.05 -13.16 -5.98
C SER A 15 2.34 -13.66 -6.64
N ARG A 16 2.43 -13.55 -7.97
CA ARG A 16 3.63 -13.90 -8.74
C ARG A 16 4.86 -13.09 -8.29
N GLN A 17 4.72 -11.79 -8.07
CA GLN A 17 5.82 -10.92 -7.65
C GLN A 17 6.31 -11.26 -6.24
N ILE A 18 5.39 -11.53 -5.30
CA ILE A 18 5.75 -11.98 -3.95
C ILE A 18 6.51 -13.30 -4.02
N ILE A 19 5.95 -14.29 -4.71
CA ILE A 19 6.53 -15.63 -4.83
C ILE A 19 7.87 -15.59 -5.57
N SER A 20 7.98 -14.81 -6.65
CA SER A 20 9.25 -14.60 -7.36
C SER A 20 10.37 -14.19 -6.41
N ALA A 21 10.13 -13.15 -5.60
CA ALA A 21 11.14 -12.66 -4.67
C ALA A 21 11.40 -13.60 -3.49
N LEU A 22 10.39 -14.36 -3.04
CA LEU A 22 10.56 -15.40 -2.04
C LEU A 22 11.43 -16.55 -2.56
N LEU A 23 11.15 -17.07 -3.76
CA LEU A 23 11.91 -18.15 -4.40
C LEU A 23 13.35 -17.75 -4.76
N ALA A 24 13.65 -16.46 -4.83
CA ALA A 24 15.02 -15.98 -5.00
C ALA A 24 15.89 -16.16 -3.74
N SER A 25 15.30 -16.57 -2.62
CA SER A 25 15.99 -16.83 -1.35
C SER A 25 15.95 -18.33 -1.00
N PRO A 26 17.09 -18.96 -0.68
CA PRO A 26 17.13 -20.37 -0.31
C PRO A 26 16.49 -20.67 1.06
N VAL A 27 16.13 -19.64 1.83
CA VAL A 27 15.54 -19.77 3.18
C VAL A 27 14.17 -20.47 3.17
N LEU A 28 13.51 -20.56 2.02
CA LEU A 28 12.21 -21.24 1.87
C LEU A 28 12.31 -22.76 1.67
N GLU A 29 13.50 -23.33 1.66
CA GLU A 29 13.67 -24.76 1.47
C GLU A 29 12.83 -25.59 2.46
N GLY A 30 11.98 -26.47 1.95
CA GLY A 30 11.06 -27.29 2.74
C GLY A 30 9.81 -26.60 3.26
N SER A 31 9.56 -25.33 2.89
CA SER A 31 8.36 -24.57 3.31
C SER A 31 7.10 -24.96 2.53
N GLU A 32 5.95 -24.58 3.07
CA GLU A 32 4.64 -24.74 2.43
C GLU A 32 4.05 -23.35 2.08
N ILE A 33 3.56 -23.19 0.86
CA ILE A 33 2.83 -21.99 0.40
C ILE A 33 1.39 -22.39 0.14
N ILE A 34 0.46 -21.73 0.83
CA ILE A 34 -0.98 -21.92 0.65
C ILE A 34 -1.57 -20.70 -0.05
N LEU A 35 -2.20 -20.94 -1.18
CA LEU A 35 -2.93 -19.93 -1.94
C LEU A 35 -4.41 -19.99 -1.56
N MET A 36 -4.97 -18.89 -1.11
CA MET A 36 -6.38 -18.79 -0.74
C MET A 36 -7.06 -17.66 -1.51
N ASP A 37 -8.19 -17.97 -2.14
CA ASP A 37 -9.11 -16.99 -2.73
C ASP A 37 -10.53 -17.58 -2.72
N LEU A 38 -11.52 -16.79 -3.13
CA LEU A 38 -12.90 -17.22 -3.21
C LEU A 38 -13.24 -17.93 -4.54
N ASP A 39 -12.42 -17.73 -5.58
CA ASP A 39 -12.61 -18.28 -6.93
C ASP A 39 -11.66 -19.46 -7.17
N GLU A 40 -12.25 -20.67 -7.22
CA GLU A 40 -11.51 -21.92 -7.42
C GLU A 40 -10.79 -21.97 -8.79
N GLN A 41 -11.39 -21.41 -9.85
CA GLN A 41 -10.78 -21.45 -11.18
C GLN A 41 -9.53 -20.56 -11.23
N VAL A 42 -9.61 -19.39 -10.61
CA VAL A 42 -8.49 -18.48 -10.49
C VAL A 42 -7.39 -19.09 -9.63
N LEU A 43 -7.74 -19.75 -8.52
CA LEU A 43 -6.78 -20.46 -7.66
C LEU A 43 -6.05 -21.59 -8.37
N ALA A 44 -6.76 -22.44 -9.10
CA ALA A 44 -6.15 -23.53 -9.85
C ALA A 44 -5.13 -23.02 -10.88
N ARG A 45 -5.44 -21.90 -11.54
CA ARG A 45 -4.52 -21.23 -12.46
C ARG A 45 -3.29 -20.65 -11.73
N SER A 46 -3.51 -19.99 -10.59
CA SER A 46 -2.45 -19.46 -9.75
C SER A 46 -1.52 -20.55 -9.23
N GLN A 47 -2.08 -21.66 -8.75
CA GLN A 47 -1.28 -22.80 -8.30
C GLN A 47 -0.42 -23.37 -9.43
N ARG A 48 -0.99 -23.60 -10.62
CA ARG A 48 -0.22 -24.09 -11.76
C ARG A 48 0.96 -23.18 -12.09
N LEU A 49 0.72 -21.87 -12.15
CA LEU A 49 1.75 -20.88 -12.40
C LEU A 49 2.87 -20.94 -11.36
N ILE A 50 2.49 -20.90 -10.08
CA ILE A 50 3.44 -20.89 -8.97
C ILE A 50 4.20 -22.21 -8.87
N SER A 51 3.56 -23.35 -9.13
CA SER A 51 4.24 -24.65 -9.20
C SER A 51 5.31 -24.70 -10.30
N MET A 52 5.05 -24.08 -11.45
CA MET A 52 6.06 -23.95 -12.53
C MET A 52 7.20 -23.03 -12.12
N MET A 53 6.92 -21.91 -11.40
CA MET A 53 7.97 -21.04 -10.83
C MET A 53 8.83 -21.78 -9.82
N VAL A 54 8.24 -22.58 -8.93
CA VAL A 54 8.97 -23.44 -7.98
C VAL A 54 9.86 -24.42 -8.72
N ALA A 55 9.35 -25.11 -9.73
CA ALA A 55 10.15 -26.04 -10.54
C ALA A 55 11.34 -25.35 -11.24
N GLN A 56 11.14 -24.13 -11.77
CA GLN A 56 12.22 -23.34 -12.39
C GLN A 56 13.25 -22.86 -11.36
N SER A 57 12.85 -22.54 -10.14
CA SER A 57 13.75 -22.03 -9.10
C SER A 57 14.71 -23.08 -8.54
N GLY A 58 14.33 -24.35 -8.60
CA GLY A 58 15.04 -25.45 -7.96
C GLY A 58 14.89 -25.52 -6.43
N VAL A 59 14.15 -24.58 -5.81
CA VAL A 59 13.86 -24.59 -4.36
C VAL A 59 12.74 -25.59 -4.07
N ARG A 60 12.91 -26.46 -3.06
CA ARG A 60 11.88 -27.42 -2.67
C ARG A 60 10.82 -26.75 -1.79
N VAL A 61 9.71 -26.38 -2.38
CA VAL A 61 8.55 -25.76 -1.72
C VAL A 61 7.29 -26.51 -2.14
N THR A 62 6.41 -26.81 -1.18
CA THR A 62 5.08 -27.38 -1.47
C THR A 62 4.08 -26.25 -1.70
N VAL A 63 3.35 -26.28 -2.82
CA VAL A 63 2.33 -25.29 -3.13
C VAL A 63 0.97 -25.96 -3.14
N ARG A 64 0.02 -25.43 -2.37
CA ARG A 64 -1.38 -25.86 -2.33
C ARG A 64 -2.32 -24.68 -2.49
N HIS A 65 -3.59 -24.95 -2.82
CA HIS A 65 -4.63 -23.93 -2.81
C HIS A 65 -5.89 -24.43 -2.12
N THR A 66 -6.72 -23.49 -1.69
CA THR A 66 -8.04 -23.78 -1.10
C THR A 66 -8.92 -22.53 -1.10
N THR A 67 -10.23 -22.73 -1.25
CA THR A 67 -11.24 -21.69 -1.02
C THR A 67 -11.66 -21.60 0.46
N ASP A 68 -11.27 -22.58 1.28
CA ASP A 68 -11.54 -22.58 2.72
C ASP A 68 -10.45 -21.81 3.47
N ARG A 69 -10.77 -20.57 3.86
CA ARG A 69 -9.87 -19.67 4.60
C ARG A 69 -9.39 -20.30 5.91
N ARG A 70 -10.24 -21.01 6.64
CA ARG A 70 -9.87 -21.62 7.92
C ARG A 70 -8.85 -22.73 7.75
N SER A 71 -9.01 -23.54 6.71
CA SER A 71 -8.01 -24.55 6.33
C SER A 71 -6.69 -23.93 5.91
N ALA A 72 -6.71 -22.83 5.15
CA ALA A 72 -5.51 -22.11 4.75
C ALA A 72 -4.73 -21.56 5.96
N LEU A 73 -5.41 -21.00 6.95
CA LEU A 73 -4.83 -20.34 8.11
C LEU A 73 -4.27 -21.32 9.15
N ARG A 74 -4.78 -22.55 9.25
CA ARG A 74 -4.38 -23.50 10.29
C ARG A 74 -2.86 -23.73 10.33
N GLY A 75 -2.22 -23.29 11.42
CA GLY A 75 -0.79 -23.45 11.63
C GLY A 75 0.10 -22.62 10.68
N ALA A 76 -0.42 -21.53 10.13
CA ALA A 76 0.39 -20.58 9.38
C ALA A 76 1.38 -19.85 10.27
N ASP A 77 2.59 -19.56 9.76
CA ASP A 77 3.58 -18.69 10.40
C ASP A 77 3.48 -17.26 9.87
N PHE A 78 3.13 -17.12 8.59
CA PHE A 78 2.94 -15.83 7.92
C PHE A 78 1.65 -15.85 7.12
N VAL A 79 0.87 -14.78 7.24
CA VAL A 79 -0.35 -14.57 6.46
C VAL A 79 -0.22 -13.27 5.71
N ILE A 80 -0.15 -13.34 4.38
CA ILE A 80 -0.08 -12.18 3.49
C ILE A 80 -1.48 -11.87 2.98
N ASN A 81 -1.96 -10.67 3.27
CA ASN A 81 -3.28 -10.19 2.84
C ASN A 81 -3.17 -9.28 1.61
N ALA A 82 -3.81 -9.68 0.52
CA ALA A 82 -3.90 -8.93 -0.73
C ALA A 82 -5.33 -8.93 -1.29
N ILE A 83 -6.34 -8.91 -0.41
CA ILE A 83 -7.75 -8.92 -0.83
C ILE A 83 -8.14 -7.65 -1.57
N GLN A 84 -9.08 -7.80 -2.52
CA GLN A 84 -9.75 -6.67 -3.19
C GLN A 84 -11.26 -6.94 -3.23
N VAL A 85 -11.99 -6.34 -2.29
CA VAL A 85 -13.43 -6.54 -2.13
C VAL A 85 -14.19 -5.94 -3.31
N GLY A 86 -14.98 -6.78 -3.99
CA GLY A 86 -15.78 -6.37 -5.16
C GLY A 86 -14.97 -6.17 -6.46
N GLY A 87 -13.65 -6.39 -6.44
CA GLY A 87 -12.80 -6.24 -7.61
C GLY A 87 -12.77 -4.79 -8.13
N LEU A 88 -12.83 -4.61 -9.46
CA LEU A 88 -12.80 -3.29 -10.10
C LEU A 88 -14.16 -2.57 -10.08
N ALA A 89 -15.27 -3.27 -9.85
CA ALA A 89 -16.61 -2.68 -9.94
C ALA A 89 -16.83 -1.53 -8.94
N PRO A 90 -16.64 -1.71 -7.60
CA PRO A 90 -16.75 -0.59 -6.67
C PRO A 90 -15.66 0.46 -6.88
N TRP A 91 -14.48 0.11 -7.35
CA TRP A 91 -13.43 1.11 -7.63
C TRP A 91 -13.81 2.04 -8.78
N ARG A 92 -14.49 1.53 -9.82
CA ARG A 92 -15.08 2.40 -10.85
C ARG A 92 -16.08 3.40 -10.29
N LEU A 93 -16.90 3.00 -9.29
CA LEU A 93 -17.82 3.90 -8.59
C LEU A 93 -17.06 4.92 -7.75
N ASP A 94 -16.01 4.50 -7.05
CA ASP A 94 -15.11 5.35 -6.26
C ASP A 94 -14.48 6.49 -7.09
N MET A 95 -14.24 6.24 -8.38
CA MET A 95 -13.69 7.24 -9.30
C MET A 95 -14.77 8.08 -9.99
N ALA A 96 -15.84 7.44 -10.47
CA ALA A 96 -16.82 8.08 -11.33
C ALA A 96 -17.79 8.99 -10.56
N ILE A 97 -18.21 8.61 -9.36
CA ILE A 97 -19.16 9.42 -8.58
C ILE A 97 -18.52 10.73 -8.14
N PRO A 98 -17.34 10.74 -7.47
CA PRO A 98 -16.69 11.99 -7.07
C PRO A 98 -16.33 12.90 -8.24
N ALA A 99 -15.98 12.34 -9.39
CA ALA A 99 -15.68 13.14 -10.58
C ALA A 99 -16.84 14.02 -11.04
N ARG A 100 -18.11 13.61 -10.82
CA ARG A 100 -19.30 14.42 -11.13
C ARG A 100 -19.43 15.66 -10.24
N TYR A 101 -18.83 15.64 -9.06
CA TYR A 101 -18.74 16.75 -8.13
C TYR A 101 -17.46 17.58 -8.29
N GLY A 102 -16.65 17.27 -9.31
CA GLY A 102 -15.37 17.95 -9.56
C GLY A 102 -14.18 17.39 -8.78
N VAL A 103 -14.39 16.36 -7.95
CA VAL A 103 -13.32 15.68 -7.21
C VAL A 103 -12.67 14.65 -8.12
N ILE A 104 -11.62 15.07 -8.82
CA ILE A 104 -10.86 14.23 -9.76
C ILE A 104 -9.72 13.56 -9.01
N GLN A 105 -9.84 12.26 -8.75
CA GLN A 105 -8.83 11.43 -8.11
C GLN A 105 -7.96 10.76 -9.18
N GLU A 106 -6.65 10.60 -8.93
CA GLU A 106 -5.78 9.80 -9.79
C GLU A 106 -5.72 8.34 -9.34
N VAL A 107 -5.78 8.14 -8.04
CA VAL A 107 -5.59 6.83 -7.43
C VAL A 107 -6.90 6.26 -6.90
N GLY A 108 -7.60 6.97 -6.03
CA GLY A 108 -8.91 6.60 -5.49
C GLY A 108 -8.94 5.28 -4.71
N ASP A 109 -7.79 4.75 -4.31
CA ASP A 109 -7.70 3.49 -3.56
C ASP A 109 -7.14 3.68 -2.14
N THR A 110 -6.60 4.84 -1.82
CA THR A 110 -5.89 5.10 -0.55
C THR A 110 -6.49 6.24 0.25
N LEU A 111 -6.83 7.36 -0.39
CA LEU A 111 -7.48 8.52 0.22
C LEU A 111 -8.60 9.05 -0.69
N GLY A 112 -9.14 10.22 -0.31
CA GLY A 112 -10.27 10.80 -0.99
C GLY A 112 -11.54 9.99 -0.78
N PRO A 113 -12.61 10.35 -1.48
CA PRO A 113 -13.87 9.62 -1.41
C PRO A 113 -13.70 8.13 -1.71
N GLY A 114 -12.88 7.81 -2.71
CA GLY A 114 -12.61 6.42 -3.10
C GLY A 114 -11.90 5.62 -2.02
N GLY A 115 -10.83 6.16 -1.43
CA GLY A 115 -10.11 5.50 -0.35
C GLY A 115 -10.97 5.29 0.90
N ILE A 116 -11.81 6.26 1.25
CA ILE A 116 -12.76 6.15 2.36
C ILE A 116 -13.70 4.96 2.15
N PHE A 117 -14.41 4.92 1.02
CA PHE A 117 -15.34 3.83 0.73
C PHE A 117 -14.64 2.48 0.56
N ARG A 118 -13.43 2.48 0.00
CA ARG A 118 -12.60 1.27 -0.08
C ARG A 118 -12.22 0.74 1.31
N ALA A 119 -11.83 1.59 2.25
CA ALA A 119 -11.56 1.17 3.63
C ALA A 119 -12.80 0.57 4.29
N LEU A 120 -13.94 1.25 4.17
CA LEU A 120 -15.21 0.79 4.74
C LEU A 120 -15.60 -0.61 4.25
N ARG A 121 -15.34 -0.95 2.97
CA ARG A 121 -15.66 -2.30 2.46
C ARG A 121 -14.56 -3.35 2.69
N HIS A 122 -13.30 -2.95 2.97
CA HIS A 122 -12.19 -3.89 3.18
C HIS A 122 -11.98 -4.27 4.64
N ILE A 123 -12.24 -3.36 5.59
CA ILE A 123 -12.04 -3.60 7.02
C ILE A 123 -12.86 -4.80 7.52
N PRO A 124 -14.18 -4.94 7.27
CA PRO A 124 -14.95 -6.06 7.82
C PRO A 124 -14.44 -7.46 7.41
N PRO A 125 -14.18 -7.78 6.14
CA PRO A 125 -13.62 -9.08 5.78
C PRO A 125 -12.19 -9.30 6.28
N MET A 126 -11.36 -8.24 6.37
CA MET A 126 -10.03 -8.33 6.98
C MET A 126 -10.13 -8.70 8.47
N LEU A 127 -11.05 -8.11 9.20
CA LEU A 127 -11.29 -8.46 10.61
C LEU A 127 -11.79 -9.91 10.78
N ALA A 128 -12.56 -10.42 9.81
CA ALA A 128 -12.95 -11.82 9.81
C ALA A 128 -11.75 -12.76 9.60
N ILE A 129 -10.76 -12.36 8.79
CA ILE A 129 -9.49 -13.09 8.65
C ILE A 129 -8.74 -13.09 9.99
N LEU A 130 -8.59 -11.94 10.64
CA LEU A 130 -7.86 -11.81 11.90
C LEU A 130 -8.50 -12.63 13.03
N ARG A 131 -9.84 -12.64 13.14
CA ARG A 131 -10.56 -13.50 14.10
C ARG A 131 -10.29 -14.99 13.86
N ASP A 132 -10.23 -15.42 12.61
CA ASP A 132 -9.85 -16.81 12.30
C ASP A 132 -8.36 -17.06 12.63
N MET A 133 -7.47 -16.09 12.45
CA MET A 133 -6.06 -16.21 12.83
C MET A 133 -5.87 -16.34 14.35
N GLU A 134 -6.61 -15.58 15.16
CA GLU A 134 -6.59 -15.70 16.61
C GLU A 134 -6.89 -17.13 17.10
N ALA A 135 -7.80 -17.80 16.40
CA ALA A 135 -8.18 -19.18 16.75
C ALA A 135 -7.25 -20.26 16.16
N LEU A 136 -6.63 -20.02 15.00
CA LEU A 136 -5.97 -21.07 14.19
C LEU A 136 -4.46 -20.93 14.08
N CYS A 137 -3.93 -19.71 14.20
CA CYS A 137 -2.51 -19.37 14.12
C CYS A 137 -2.17 -18.07 14.88
N PRO A 138 -2.42 -18.00 16.21
CA PRO A 138 -2.29 -16.76 16.99
C PRO A 138 -0.86 -16.18 17.03
N GLN A 139 0.15 -16.99 16.74
CA GLN A 139 1.55 -16.56 16.69
C GLN A 139 1.99 -16.09 15.30
N ALA A 140 1.16 -16.27 14.27
CA ALA A 140 1.48 -15.84 12.93
C ALA A 140 1.62 -14.32 12.82
N LEU A 141 2.43 -13.87 11.87
CA LEU A 141 2.51 -12.46 11.49
C LEU A 141 1.53 -12.19 10.34
N PHE A 142 0.59 -11.27 10.57
CA PHE A 142 -0.29 -10.75 9.53
C PHE A 142 0.40 -9.61 8.77
N ILE A 143 0.61 -9.80 7.48
CA ILE A 143 1.28 -8.85 6.57
C ILE A 143 0.24 -8.30 5.61
N ASN A 144 -0.13 -7.03 5.77
CA ASN A 144 -1.14 -6.40 4.93
C ASN A 144 -0.51 -5.65 3.76
N TYR A 145 -0.98 -5.93 2.54
CA TYR A 145 -0.69 -5.17 1.32
C TYR A 145 -1.93 -4.49 0.73
N ALA A 146 -3.11 -4.82 1.28
CA ALA A 146 -4.34 -4.21 0.77
C ALA A 146 -4.43 -2.72 1.14
N ASN A 147 -4.86 -1.90 0.18
CA ASN A 147 -5.16 -0.48 0.39
C ASN A 147 -6.63 -0.26 0.79
N PRO A 148 -6.90 0.83 1.54
CA PRO A 148 -5.99 1.84 2.11
C PRO A 148 -5.14 1.28 3.25
N LEU A 149 -3.82 1.30 3.09
CA LEU A 149 -2.92 0.56 3.98
C LEU A 149 -2.99 1.02 5.44
N ALA A 150 -2.97 2.34 5.69
CA ALA A 150 -2.95 2.89 7.03
C ALA A 150 -4.25 2.62 7.80
N PRO A 151 -5.48 2.89 7.28
CA PRO A 151 -6.73 2.55 7.96
C PRO A 151 -6.88 1.04 8.22
N LEU A 152 -6.50 0.18 7.26
CA LEU A 152 -6.59 -1.26 7.44
C LEU A 152 -5.62 -1.75 8.53
N THR A 153 -4.39 -1.25 8.55
CA THR A 153 -3.41 -1.59 9.58
C THR A 153 -3.84 -1.06 10.96
N TRP A 154 -4.47 0.11 11.00
CA TRP A 154 -5.03 0.68 12.23
C TRP A 154 -6.19 -0.17 12.75
N ALA A 155 -7.15 -0.52 11.90
CA ALA A 155 -8.27 -1.38 12.28
C ALA A 155 -7.80 -2.77 12.75
N ALA A 156 -6.77 -3.34 12.12
CA ALA A 156 -6.16 -4.60 12.53
C ALA A 156 -5.60 -4.51 13.96
N LYS A 157 -4.86 -3.44 14.26
CA LYS A 157 -4.27 -3.20 15.59
C LYS A 157 -5.34 -2.95 16.67
N GLU A 158 -6.43 -2.23 16.35
CA GLU A 158 -7.49 -1.93 17.30
C GLU A 158 -8.37 -3.14 17.62
N ALA A 159 -8.62 -3.99 16.64
CA ALA A 159 -9.64 -5.04 16.74
C ALA A 159 -9.07 -6.46 16.93
N SER A 160 -7.74 -6.63 16.95
CA SER A 160 -7.12 -7.96 17.07
C SER A 160 -5.81 -7.94 17.84
N ALA A 161 -5.56 -9.06 18.57
CA ALA A 161 -4.29 -9.34 19.22
C ALA A 161 -3.22 -9.92 18.30
N VAL A 162 -3.55 -10.25 17.05
CA VAL A 162 -2.62 -10.77 16.05
C VAL A 162 -1.57 -9.72 15.72
N ARG A 163 -0.30 -10.12 15.75
CA ARG A 163 0.80 -9.24 15.32
C ARG A 163 0.60 -8.88 13.84
N SER A 164 0.55 -7.59 13.54
CA SER A 164 0.27 -7.09 12.19
C SER A 164 1.23 -6.00 11.76
N ILE A 165 1.50 -5.96 10.44
CA ILE A 165 2.29 -4.93 9.79
C ILE A 165 1.70 -4.62 8.42
N GLY A 166 1.65 -3.35 8.05
CA GLY A 166 1.35 -2.91 6.69
C GLY A 166 2.62 -2.68 5.89
N LEU A 167 2.69 -3.18 4.67
CA LEU A 167 3.88 -3.05 3.82
C LEU A 167 3.56 -2.35 2.50
N CYS A 168 4.40 -1.38 2.14
CA CYS A 168 4.38 -0.68 0.86
C CYS A 168 5.80 -0.62 0.29
N TYR A 169 5.93 -0.50 -1.03
CA TYR A 169 7.21 -0.27 -1.69
C TYR A 169 7.51 1.23 -1.90
N GLY A 170 6.56 2.12 -1.61
CA GLY A 170 6.59 3.55 -1.93
C GLY A 170 7.84 4.29 -1.46
N VAL A 171 8.35 4.00 -0.27
CA VAL A 171 9.60 4.61 0.24
C VAL A 171 10.80 4.20 -0.61
N ARG A 172 10.97 2.90 -0.88
CA ARG A 172 12.09 2.40 -1.70
C ARG A 172 12.02 2.96 -3.12
N TYR A 173 10.84 3.00 -3.70
CA TYR A 173 10.59 3.62 -4.99
C TYR A 173 11.00 5.10 -5.00
N THR A 174 10.57 5.86 -4.00
CA THR A 174 10.91 7.29 -3.86
C THR A 174 12.40 7.51 -3.72
N VAL A 175 13.10 6.72 -2.92
CA VAL A 175 14.56 6.85 -2.75
C VAL A 175 15.30 6.47 -4.04
N ALA A 176 14.87 5.44 -4.76
CA ALA A 176 15.43 5.09 -6.07
C ALA A 176 15.23 6.21 -7.10
N GLN A 177 14.04 6.87 -7.10
CA GLN A 177 13.82 8.06 -7.94
C GLN A 177 14.73 9.21 -7.56
N LEU A 178 14.86 9.54 -6.28
CA LEU A 178 15.77 10.60 -5.81
C LEU A 178 17.21 10.31 -6.22
N ALA A 179 17.66 9.06 -6.10
CA ALA A 179 18.98 8.66 -6.58
C ALA A 179 19.14 8.95 -8.09
N GLY A 180 18.13 8.63 -8.89
CA GLY A 180 18.11 8.95 -10.32
C GLY A 180 18.11 10.44 -10.61
N TYR A 181 17.33 11.24 -9.88
CA TYR A 181 17.28 12.71 -10.02
C TYR A 181 18.60 13.36 -9.64
N LEU A 182 19.30 12.83 -8.66
CA LEU A 182 20.62 13.29 -8.21
C LEU A 182 21.79 12.80 -9.09
N GLY A 183 21.51 11.95 -10.11
CA GLY A 183 22.56 11.36 -10.95
C GLY A 183 23.38 10.27 -10.24
N LEU A 184 22.83 9.66 -9.17
CA LEU A 184 23.47 8.63 -8.36
C LEU A 184 23.00 7.21 -8.70
N GLY A 185 22.09 7.10 -9.64
CA GLY A 185 21.51 5.84 -10.11
C GLY A 185 20.76 6.03 -11.43
N PRO A 186 20.12 4.98 -11.96
CA PRO A 186 19.31 5.10 -13.16
C PRO A 186 18.10 6.00 -12.91
N TRP A 187 17.69 6.74 -13.96
CA TRP A 187 16.43 7.48 -13.92
C TRP A 187 15.25 6.51 -13.82
N VAL A 188 14.40 6.70 -12.79
CA VAL A 188 13.22 5.86 -12.55
C VAL A 188 11.99 6.61 -13.05
N ASP A 189 11.44 6.14 -14.15
CA ASP A 189 10.21 6.69 -14.71
C ASP A 189 8.99 6.38 -13.83
N HIS A 190 7.99 7.24 -13.91
CA HIS A 190 6.69 6.95 -13.32
C HIS A 190 6.04 5.71 -13.97
N PRO A 191 5.42 4.80 -13.19
CA PRO A 191 4.82 3.55 -13.68
C PRO A 191 3.48 3.77 -14.41
N SER A 192 3.45 4.65 -15.39
CA SER A 192 2.24 5.02 -16.15
C SER A 192 1.85 4.03 -17.26
N THR A 193 2.60 2.95 -17.43
CA THR A 193 2.29 1.85 -18.37
C THR A 193 2.60 0.50 -17.73
N PRO A 194 1.98 -0.62 -18.21
CA PRO A 194 2.29 -1.95 -17.70
C PRO A 194 3.78 -2.30 -17.72
N GLN A 195 4.50 -1.90 -18.77
CA GLN A 195 5.94 -2.17 -18.90
C GLN A 195 6.79 -1.36 -17.92
N ARG A 196 6.42 -0.10 -17.66
CA ARG A 196 7.07 0.74 -16.62
C ARG A 196 6.77 0.22 -15.22
N TRP A 197 5.52 -0.21 -14.98
CA TRP A 197 5.13 -0.85 -13.74
C TRP A 197 5.95 -2.12 -13.45
N GLN A 198 6.10 -3.01 -14.42
CA GLN A 198 6.93 -4.21 -14.27
C GLN A 198 8.39 -3.87 -13.99
N ARG A 199 8.98 -2.91 -14.72
CA ARG A 199 10.36 -2.48 -14.49
C ARG A 199 10.55 -1.86 -13.12
N LEU A 200 9.59 -1.07 -12.64
CA LEU A 200 9.62 -0.45 -11.32
C LEU A 200 9.93 -1.46 -10.23
N MET A 201 9.28 -2.63 -10.26
CA MET A 201 9.42 -3.64 -9.22
C MET A 201 10.85 -4.17 -9.04
N TYR A 202 11.69 -4.04 -10.07
CA TYR A 202 13.09 -4.50 -10.06
C TYR A 202 14.12 -3.38 -9.97
N HIS A 203 13.70 -2.12 -9.76
CA HIS A 203 14.63 -1.06 -9.42
C HIS A 203 15.15 -1.24 -8.00
N GLU A 204 16.43 -0.95 -7.81
CA GLU A 204 17.07 -1.01 -6.51
C GLU A 204 17.49 0.39 -6.06
N VAL A 205 17.44 0.60 -4.75
CA VAL A 205 18.12 1.74 -4.14
C VAL A 205 19.62 1.42 -4.16
N PRO A 206 20.50 2.31 -4.65
CA PRO A 206 21.94 2.07 -4.59
C PRO A 206 22.38 1.73 -3.16
N ALA A 207 23.18 0.68 -3.03
CA ALA A 207 23.51 0.09 -1.72
C ALA A 207 24.30 1.03 -0.79
N ASP A 208 24.98 2.03 -1.36
CA ASP A 208 25.75 3.05 -0.65
C ASP A 208 24.94 4.31 -0.29
N ILE A 209 23.62 4.30 -0.54
CA ILE A 209 22.71 5.36 -0.11
C ILE A 209 22.05 4.96 1.22
N GLU A 210 22.31 5.78 2.24
CA GLU A 210 21.59 5.70 3.53
C GLU A 210 20.46 6.72 3.54
N TYR A 211 19.31 6.34 4.12
CA TYR A 211 18.14 7.19 4.17
C TYR A 211 17.29 6.97 5.43
N GLY A 212 16.73 8.06 5.95
CA GLY A 212 15.75 8.09 7.02
C GLY A 212 14.43 8.66 6.53
N PHE A 213 13.33 8.21 7.12
CA PHE A 213 11.99 8.64 6.72
C PHE A 213 11.01 8.45 7.87
N ALA A 214 9.98 9.29 7.91
CA ALA A 214 8.87 9.17 8.83
C ALA A 214 7.63 9.86 8.27
N GLY A 215 6.45 9.36 8.62
CA GLY A 215 5.17 9.95 8.23
C GLY A 215 4.05 8.94 8.24
N ILE A 216 3.14 9.04 7.30
CA ILE A 216 2.05 8.10 7.07
C ILE A 216 2.17 7.50 5.68
N ASN A 217 1.57 6.33 5.48
CA ASN A 217 1.62 5.66 4.18
C ASN A 217 1.15 6.58 3.06
N HIS A 218 1.95 6.63 2.02
CA HIS A 218 1.95 7.46 0.83
C HIS A 218 2.17 8.97 1.06
N MET A 219 2.33 9.42 2.30
CA MET A 219 2.85 10.75 2.64
C MET A 219 3.90 10.65 3.75
N THR A 220 4.95 9.88 3.45
CA THR A 220 6.14 9.73 4.28
C THR A 220 7.21 10.71 3.81
N TRP A 221 7.88 11.37 4.73
CA TRP A 221 8.87 12.40 4.47
C TRP A 221 10.28 11.85 4.55
N ILE A 222 11.11 12.14 3.55
CA ILE A 222 12.53 11.79 3.58
C ILE A 222 13.25 12.78 4.49
N THR A 223 13.63 12.32 5.68
CA THR A 223 14.25 13.13 6.74
C THR A 223 15.76 13.07 6.75
N GLN A 224 16.34 12.05 6.11
CA GLN A 224 17.76 11.86 5.94
C GLN A 224 18.02 11.23 4.57
N LEU A 225 19.05 11.68 3.89
CA LEU A 225 19.58 11.04 2.69
C LEU A 225 21.08 11.33 2.65
N SER A 226 21.91 10.29 2.65
CA SER A 226 23.36 10.44 2.63
C SER A 226 24.02 9.35 1.78
N ARG A 227 25.23 9.66 1.32
CA ARG A 227 26.07 8.72 0.57
C ARG A 227 27.52 8.90 1.00
N GLN A 228 28.16 7.83 1.48
CA GLN A 228 29.56 7.85 1.94
C GLN A 228 29.85 8.99 2.95
N GLY A 229 28.88 9.30 3.82
CA GLY A 229 28.99 10.36 4.82
C GLY A 229 28.63 11.77 4.33
N GLU A 230 28.40 11.99 3.03
CA GLU A 230 27.90 13.26 2.49
C GLU A 230 26.39 13.36 2.70
N ASP A 231 25.92 14.49 3.31
CA ASP A 231 24.50 14.83 3.37
C ASP A 231 23.99 15.28 2.01
N LEU A 232 23.04 14.55 1.43
CA LEU A 232 22.45 14.86 0.13
C LEU A 232 21.18 15.72 0.20
N LEU A 233 20.66 16.03 1.39
CA LEU A 233 19.45 16.86 1.51
C LEU A 233 19.58 18.26 0.89
N PRO A 234 20.74 18.94 0.95
CA PRO A 234 20.93 20.20 0.22
C PRO A 234 20.79 20.04 -1.30
N ARG A 235 21.31 18.94 -1.86
CA ARG A 235 21.15 18.60 -3.29
C ARG A 235 19.70 18.26 -3.63
N VAL A 236 18.99 17.52 -2.75
CA VAL A 236 17.54 17.25 -2.91
C VAL A 236 16.76 18.57 -2.96
N ARG A 237 17.07 19.54 -2.09
CA ARG A 237 16.38 20.85 -2.12
C ARG A 237 16.55 21.58 -3.44
N ALA A 238 17.72 21.47 -4.07
CA ALA A 238 17.98 22.09 -5.37
C ALA A 238 17.14 21.46 -6.53
N LEU A 239 16.64 20.23 -6.37
CA LEU A 239 15.77 19.58 -7.35
C LEU A 239 14.45 20.35 -7.57
N ALA A 240 14.00 21.13 -6.59
CA ALA A 240 12.81 21.97 -6.73
C ALA A 240 12.90 22.96 -7.90
N ASP A 241 14.10 23.33 -8.31
CA ASP A 241 14.36 24.29 -9.40
C ASP A 241 14.94 23.62 -10.66
N ASP A 242 15.22 22.30 -10.63
CA ASP A 242 15.68 21.56 -11.80
C ASP A 242 14.55 21.40 -12.84
N PRO A 243 14.69 21.93 -14.06
CA PRO A 243 13.62 21.89 -15.07
C PRO A 243 13.19 20.47 -15.46
N ARG A 244 14.14 19.51 -15.51
CA ARG A 244 13.86 18.11 -15.88
C ARG A 244 13.08 17.41 -14.76
N VAL A 245 13.45 17.64 -13.52
CA VAL A 245 12.75 17.08 -12.36
C VAL A 245 11.37 17.71 -12.21
N ARG A 246 11.25 19.04 -12.38
CA ARG A 246 9.94 19.73 -12.38
C ARG A 246 8.99 19.22 -13.45
N GLN A 247 9.49 18.90 -14.63
CA GLN A 247 8.67 18.28 -15.69
C GLN A 247 8.19 16.89 -15.31
N ALA A 248 9.02 16.11 -14.63
CA ALA A 248 8.69 14.73 -14.23
C ALA A 248 7.87 14.66 -12.94
N ASP A 249 8.03 15.64 -12.03
CA ASP A 249 7.58 15.56 -10.64
C ASP A 249 7.20 16.94 -10.06
N GLY A 250 6.44 17.71 -10.82
CA GLY A 250 6.11 19.10 -10.49
C GLY A 250 5.42 19.30 -9.14
N VAL A 251 4.52 18.38 -8.75
CA VAL A 251 3.83 18.45 -7.46
C VAL A 251 4.81 18.31 -6.30
N ARG A 252 5.68 17.27 -6.30
CA ARG A 252 6.63 17.08 -5.21
C ARG A 252 7.73 18.15 -5.18
N CYS A 253 8.09 18.73 -6.31
CA CYS A 253 8.94 19.92 -6.36
C CYS A 253 8.29 21.11 -5.64
N GLU A 254 6.99 21.37 -5.84
CA GLU A 254 6.29 22.42 -5.10
C GLU A 254 6.17 22.08 -3.62
N VAL A 255 5.85 20.83 -3.27
CA VAL A 255 5.83 20.37 -1.87
C VAL A 255 7.19 20.57 -1.20
N LEU A 256 8.28 20.19 -1.86
CA LEU A 256 9.63 20.40 -1.35
C LEU A 256 9.93 21.90 -1.13
N ARG A 257 9.56 22.76 -2.08
CA ARG A 257 9.79 24.22 -2.01
C ARG A 257 9.06 24.85 -0.83
N PHE A 258 7.79 24.46 -0.58
CA PHE A 258 6.97 25.08 0.45
C PHE A 258 7.10 24.41 1.83
N PHE A 259 7.35 23.10 1.87
CA PHE A 259 7.37 22.33 3.13
C PHE A 259 8.75 21.80 3.52
N GLY A 260 9.75 21.93 2.64
CA GLY A 260 11.18 21.74 2.95
C GLY A 260 11.69 20.31 2.91
N LEU A 261 10.84 19.30 2.74
CA LEU A 261 11.20 17.90 2.59
C LEU A 261 10.52 17.26 1.38
N TRP A 262 11.17 16.23 0.84
CA TRP A 262 10.61 15.39 -0.20
C TRP A 262 9.69 14.33 0.41
N CYS A 263 8.50 14.11 -0.19
CA CYS A 263 7.55 13.10 0.28
C CYS A 263 7.40 11.92 -0.69
N THR A 264 6.88 10.82 -0.18
CA THR A 264 6.41 9.69 -0.98
C THR A 264 5.00 9.98 -1.53
N GLU A 265 4.49 9.30 -2.54
CA GLU A 265 5.07 8.22 -3.30
C GLU A 265 5.51 8.71 -4.69
N ASN A 266 4.62 9.37 -5.42
CA ASN A 266 4.82 10.04 -6.70
C ASN A 266 3.97 11.32 -6.78
N HIS A 267 4.13 12.13 -7.81
CA HIS A 267 3.46 13.43 -7.84
C HIS A 267 1.94 13.34 -8.02
N TRP A 268 1.42 12.32 -8.71
CA TRP A 268 -0.03 12.13 -8.85
C TRP A 268 -0.63 11.74 -7.50
N HIS A 269 -0.06 10.73 -6.85
CA HIS A 269 -0.47 10.28 -5.52
C HIS A 269 -0.39 11.40 -4.48
N CYS A 270 0.75 12.10 -4.43
CA CYS A 270 0.95 13.22 -3.53
C CYS A 270 -0.11 14.32 -3.72
N SER A 271 -0.58 14.56 -4.96
CA SER A 271 -1.59 15.56 -5.25
C SER A 271 -2.98 15.21 -4.68
N ASP A 272 -3.31 13.91 -4.52
CA ASP A 272 -4.56 13.46 -3.92
C ASP A 272 -4.60 13.65 -2.39
N TYR A 273 -3.44 13.74 -1.73
CA TYR A 273 -3.31 13.93 -0.27
C TYR A 273 -3.41 15.37 0.19
N LEU A 274 -3.32 16.34 -0.74
CA LEU A 274 -3.09 17.74 -0.43
C LEU A 274 -4.15 18.64 -1.09
N PRO A 275 -4.63 19.69 -0.41
CA PRO A 275 -5.70 20.54 -0.91
C PRO A 275 -5.24 21.58 -1.95
N TYR A 276 -4.01 21.45 -2.51
CA TYR A 276 -3.41 22.54 -3.27
C TYR A 276 -3.44 22.36 -4.79
N PHE A 277 -3.50 21.14 -5.31
CA PHE A 277 -3.15 20.84 -6.69
C PHE A 277 -4.34 20.52 -7.60
N ARG A 278 -5.53 20.22 -7.03
CA ARG A 278 -6.68 19.66 -7.73
C ARG A 278 -7.99 20.44 -7.53
N LYS A 279 -7.91 21.70 -7.11
CA LYS A 279 -9.09 22.52 -6.81
C LYS A 279 -10.02 22.74 -8.02
N ASN A 280 -9.48 22.72 -9.22
CA ASN A 280 -10.21 22.91 -10.47
C ASN A 280 -9.38 22.40 -11.66
N PRO A 281 -9.99 22.26 -12.87
CA PRO A 281 -9.31 21.77 -14.05
C PRO A 281 -8.02 22.52 -14.41
N ALA A 282 -8.01 23.85 -14.28
CA ALA A 282 -6.83 24.66 -14.61
C ALA A 282 -5.64 24.37 -13.68
N MET A 283 -5.90 24.11 -12.41
CA MET A 283 -4.85 23.69 -11.47
C MET A 283 -4.30 22.31 -11.82
N ILE A 284 -5.19 21.38 -12.18
CA ILE A 284 -4.76 20.03 -12.60
C ILE A 284 -3.94 20.13 -13.88
N ASP A 285 -4.36 20.91 -14.88
CA ASP A 285 -3.59 21.09 -16.12
C ASP A 285 -2.22 21.71 -15.88
N ARG A 286 -2.13 22.63 -14.89
CA ARG A 286 -0.86 23.26 -14.51
C ARG A 286 0.13 22.31 -13.87
N PHE A 287 -0.32 21.48 -12.92
CA PHE A 287 0.57 20.66 -12.08
C PHE A 287 0.70 19.21 -12.58
N LEU A 288 -0.28 18.72 -13.31
CA LEU A 288 -0.43 17.33 -13.77
C LEU A 288 -0.83 17.29 -15.25
N PRO A 289 -0.04 17.91 -16.13
CA PRO A 289 -0.39 18.00 -17.55
C PRO A 289 -0.47 16.63 -18.23
N GLN A 290 0.28 15.65 -17.72
CA GLN A 290 0.16 14.25 -18.12
C GLN A 290 -0.89 13.58 -17.25
N ARG A 291 -2.08 13.41 -17.80
CA ARG A 291 -3.18 12.74 -17.10
C ARG A 291 -2.86 11.26 -16.92
N TRP A 292 -3.02 10.78 -15.73
CA TRP A 292 -2.84 9.40 -15.35
C TRP A 292 -3.99 8.97 -14.43
N ASN A 293 -4.33 7.70 -14.45
CA ASN A 293 -5.38 7.13 -13.61
C ASN A 293 -5.00 5.69 -13.27
N LEU A 294 -4.88 5.39 -11.98
CA LEU A 294 -4.44 4.08 -11.51
C LEU A 294 -5.43 2.98 -11.91
N LEU A 295 -6.74 3.23 -11.86
CA LEU A 295 -7.74 2.25 -12.27
C LEU A 295 -7.56 1.85 -13.75
N ALA A 296 -7.36 2.82 -14.64
CA ALA A 296 -7.12 2.54 -16.06
C ALA A 296 -5.79 1.81 -16.29
N LEU A 297 -4.76 2.11 -15.50
CA LEU A 297 -3.50 1.35 -15.53
C LEU A 297 -3.73 -0.09 -15.06
N GLU A 298 -4.44 -0.30 -13.96
CA GLU A 298 -4.77 -1.65 -13.46
C GLU A 298 -5.52 -2.49 -14.49
N GLU A 299 -6.48 -1.90 -15.20
CA GLU A 299 -7.18 -2.58 -16.30
C GLU A 299 -6.22 -3.00 -17.42
N GLN A 300 -5.24 -2.15 -17.77
CA GLN A 300 -4.21 -2.47 -18.75
C GLN A 300 -3.21 -3.51 -18.24
N VAL A 301 -2.80 -3.41 -16.97
CA VAL A 301 -1.91 -4.38 -16.31
C VAL A 301 -2.56 -5.75 -16.24
N HIS A 302 -3.86 -5.81 -15.91
CA HIS A 302 -4.62 -7.07 -15.92
C HIS A 302 -4.66 -7.70 -17.33
N ALA A 303 -4.95 -6.90 -18.36
CA ALA A 303 -5.00 -7.39 -19.73
C ALA A 303 -3.62 -7.87 -20.24
N ALA A 304 -2.58 -7.07 -20.05
CA ALA A 304 -1.21 -7.40 -20.44
C ALA A 304 -0.68 -8.60 -19.62
N GLY A 305 -0.96 -8.62 -18.32
CA GLY A 305 -0.55 -9.69 -17.42
C GLY A 305 -1.20 -11.03 -17.76
N LYS A 306 -2.46 -11.02 -18.21
CA LYS A 306 -3.14 -12.24 -18.66
C LYS A 306 -2.40 -12.88 -19.83
N ALA A 307 -2.04 -12.10 -20.86
CA ALA A 307 -1.32 -12.59 -22.02
C ALA A 307 0.09 -13.14 -21.66
N GLU A 308 0.80 -12.44 -20.75
CA GLU A 308 2.11 -12.89 -20.27
C GLU A 308 2.00 -14.20 -19.49
N ILE A 309 1.01 -14.31 -18.60
CA ILE A 309 0.76 -15.53 -17.83
C ILE A 309 0.38 -16.69 -18.74
N ASP A 310 -0.45 -16.47 -19.76
CA ASP A 310 -0.82 -17.51 -20.72
C ASP A 310 0.43 -18.02 -21.47
N ALA A 311 1.32 -17.14 -21.91
CA ALA A 311 2.58 -17.51 -22.56
C ALA A 311 3.53 -18.26 -21.60
N GLN A 312 3.57 -17.87 -20.32
CA GLN A 312 4.35 -18.58 -19.29
C GLN A 312 3.78 -19.98 -19.00
N LEU A 313 2.46 -20.10 -18.89
CA LEU A 313 1.79 -21.39 -18.69
C LEU A 313 1.92 -22.32 -19.89
N ALA A 314 2.10 -21.77 -21.11
CA ALA A 314 2.41 -22.51 -22.33
C ALA A 314 3.89 -22.91 -22.43
N GLY A 315 4.76 -22.40 -21.55
CA GLY A 315 6.20 -22.63 -21.60
C GLY A 315 6.94 -21.77 -22.65
N GLU A 316 6.27 -20.80 -23.24
CA GLU A 316 6.83 -19.90 -24.27
C GLU A 316 7.72 -18.79 -23.68
N ARG A 317 7.55 -18.50 -22.38
CA ARG A 317 8.33 -17.48 -21.66
C ARG A 317 8.79 -18.01 -20.30
N PRO A 318 10.04 -17.76 -19.88
CA PRO A 318 10.52 -18.09 -18.57
C PRO A 318 9.91 -17.16 -17.50
N PHE A 319 9.94 -17.59 -16.25
CA PHE A 319 9.62 -16.73 -15.11
C PHE A 319 10.83 -15.90 -14.69
N VAL A 320 10.58 -14.68 -14.25
CA VAL A 320 11.58 -13.89 -13.54
C VAL A 320 11.55 -14.33 -12.08
N ILE A 321 12.63 -14.91 -11.58
CA ILE A 321 12.83 -15.27 -10.17
C ILE A 321 13.99 -14.41 -9.67
N ALA A 322 13.65 -13.32 -8.99
CA ALA A 322 14.62 -12.33 -8.53
C ALA A 322 14.08 -11.54 -7.32
N PRO A 323 14.96 -11.00 -6.46
CA PRO A 323 14.58 -10.00 -5.48
C PRO A 323 13.89 -8.82 -6.17
N ASN A 324 12.95 -8.18 -5.45
CA ASN A 324 12.25 -7.02 -5.97
C ASN A 324 11.98 -5.97 -4.87
N MET A 325 11.20 -4.92 -5.18
CA MET A 325 10.91 -3.84 -4.22
C MET A 325 10.00 -4.25 -3.06
N LEU A 326 9.31 -5.39 -3.12
CA LEU A 326 8.41 -5.82 -2.06
C LEU A 326 9.18 -6.17 -0.77
N ASN A 327 8.64 -5.72 0.37
CA ASN A 327 9.29 -5.91 1.66
C ASN A 327 8.93 -7.24 2.35
N ALA A 328 7.79 -7.89 2.04
CA ALA A 328 7.43 -9.16 2.68
C ALA A 328 8.44 -10.28 2.44
N PRO A 329 9.00 -10.47 1.24
CA PRO A 329 10.06 -11.46 1.05
C PRO A 329 11.29 -11.22 1.92
N LYS A 330 11.73 -9.95 2.04
CA LYS A 330 12.86 -9.58 2.91
C LYS A 330 12.54 -9.83 4.38
N LEU A 331 11.32 -9.45 4.82
CA LEU A 331 10.85 -9.65 6.18
C LEU A 331 10.83 -11.15 6.54
N ILE A 332 10.19 -11.97 5.69
CA ILE A 332 10.07 -13.40 5.91
C ILE A 332 11.46 -14.05 5.91
N SER A 333 12.32 -13.71 4.96
CA SER A 333 13.69 -14.23 4.90
C SER A 333 14.49 -13.88 6.15
N ALA A 334 14.40 -12.64 6.64
CA ALA A 334 15.09 -12.20 7.86
C ALA A 334 14.61 -12.96 9.11
N GLN A 335 13.31 -13.15 9.26
CA GLN A 335 12.75 -13.89 10.39
C GLN A 335 13.12 -15.39 10.37
N LEU A 336 13.21 -16.00 9.19
CA LEU A 336 13.57 -17.42 9.05
C LEU A 336 15.07 -17.67 9.14
N SER A 337 15.91 -16.79 8.62
CA SER A 337 17.37 -16.91 8.66
C SER A 337 18.00 -16.39 9.95
N GLY A 338 17.31 -15.46 10.64
CA GLY A 338 17.88 -14.67 11.73
C GLY A 338 18.79 -13.53 11.26
N GLU A 339 19.02 -13.38 9.95
CA GLU A 339 19.85 -12.30 9.39
C GLU A 339 19.12 -10.95 9.49
N ARG A 340 19.76 -9.99 10.15
CA ARG A 340 19.17 -8.69 10.38
C ARG A 340 19.08 -7.87 9.10
N THR A 341 17.87 -7.44 8.75
CA THR A 341 17.61 -6.59 7.58
C THR A 341 16.76 -5.38 7.92
N ARG A 342 16.82 -4.34 7.11
CA ARG A 342 16.02 -3.12 7.26
C ARG A 342 14.97 -3.04 6.16
N ILE A 343 13.72 -2.79 6.57
CA ILE A 343 12.58 -2.54 5.69
C ILE A 343 11.90 -1.22 6.04
N ASN A 344 10.98 -0.75 5.21
CA ASN A 344 9.96 0.22 5.59
C ASN A 344 8.65 -0.51 5.89
N GLY A 345 7.96 -0.07 6.94
CA GLY A 345 6.70 -0.69 7.34
C GLY A 345 5.79 0.27 8.06
N ASN A 346 4.51 -0.06 8.07
CA ASN A 346 3.44 0.68 8.70
C ASN A 346 3.01 -0.03 9.98
N MET A 347 3.13 0.68 11.11
CA MET A 347 2.82 0.16 12.44
C MET A 347 2.17 1.24 13.30
N ALA A 348 1.54 0.84 14.40
CA ALA A 348 1.04 1.78 15.40
C ALA A 348 2.16 2.72 15.87
N ASN A 349 1.86 4.00 15.98
CA ASN A 349 2.82 5.00 16.45
C ASN A 349 3.25 4.75 17.90
N ARG A 350 2.31 4.31 18.76
CA ARG A 350 2.60 3.94 20.15
C ARG A 350 3.21 2.54 20.20
N GLN A 351 4.42 2.46 20.73
CA GLN A 351 5.15 1.22 21.02
C GLN A 351 5.43 1.13 22.53
N PRO A 352 5.79 -0.04 23.07
CA PRO A 352 6.14 -0.17 24.49
C PRO A 352 7.25 0.79 24.94
N GLN A 353 8.16 1.16 24.04
CA GLN A 353 9.29 2.05 24.34
C GLN A 353 8.98 3.55 24.14
N GLY A 354 7.78 3.91 23.67
CA GLY A 354 7.35 5.28 23.40
C GLY A 354 6.75 5.45 22.00
N LEU A 355 6.71 6.68 21.53
CA LEU A 355 6.20 7.00 20.19
C LEU A 355 7.30 6.89 19.14
N LEU A 356 6.96 6.35 17.98
CA LEU A 356 7.86 6.28 16.83
C LEU A 356 8.05 7.66 16.19
N VAL A 357 6.97 8.44 16.11
CA VAL A 357 6.96 9.84 15.66
C VAL A 357 6.27 10.69 16.72
N GLU A 358 7.06 11.46 17.48
CA GLU A 358 6.63 12.12 18.72
C GLU A 358 5.49 13.14 18.56
N ASN A 359 5.41 13.82 17.43
CA ASN A 359 4.41 14.86 17.19
C ASN A 359 3.29 14.45 16.23
N LEU A 360 3.09 13.14 16.05
CA LEU A 360 1.86 12.56 15.49
C LEU A 360 1.01 11.91 16.58
N PRO A 361 -0.30 11.74 16.39
CA PRO A 361 -1.19 11.07 17.35
C PRO A 361 -0.65 9.69 17.76
N ALA A 362 -0.81 9.36 19.02
CA ALA A 362 -0.27 8.12 19.59
C ALA A 362 -0.90 6.86 18.98
N GLU A 363 -2.18 6.93 18.66
CA GLU A 363 -2.97 5.77 18.21
C GLU A 363 -2.88 5.56 16.70
N CYS A 364 -2.40 6.56 15.93
CA CYS A 364 -2.31 6.45 14.48
C CYS A 364 -1.29 5.40 14.02
N VAL A 365 -1.39 5.03 12.74
CA VAL A 365 -0.39 4.21 12.06
C VAL A 365 0.60 5.11 11.36
N VAL A 366 1.90 4.84 11.54
CA VAL A 366 3.00 5.57 10.93
C VAL A 366 3.87 4.66 10.08
N GLU A 367 4.48 5.21 9.04
CA GLU A 367 5.47 4.52 8.21
C GLU A 367 6.88 4.95 8.62
N VAL A 368 7.66 3.98 9.09
CA VAL A 368 9.01 4.18 9.64
C VAL A 368 9.95 3.05 9.23
N PRO A 369 11.29 3.23 9.39
CA PRO A 369 12.24 2.13 9.28
C PRO A 369 12.00 1.08 10.36
N ILE A 370 12.09 -0.19 9.96
CA ILE A 370 11.94 -1.33 10.85
C ILE A 370 13.12 -2.28 10.60
N TRP A 371 13.86 -2.59 11.64
CA TRP A 371 14.80 -3.69 11.61
C TRP A 371 14.06 -5.01 11.86
N VAL A 372 14.39 -6.02 11.10
CA VAL A 372 13.79 -7.37 11.19
C VAL A 372 14.90 -8.38 11.34
N ASP A 373 14.73 -9.31 12.27
CA ASP A 373 15.60 -10.46 12.52
C ASP A 373 14.79 -11.64 13.06
N GLY A 374 15.46 -12.69 13.56
CA GLY A 374 14.83 -13.87 14.14
C GLY A 374 13.96 -13.59 15.38
N ASP A 375 14.22 -12.50 16.11
CA ASP A 375 13.48 -12.11 17.29
C ASP A 375 12.22 -11.27 16.96
N GLY A 376 12.10 -10.77 15.72
CA GLY A 376 10.89 -10.10 15.26
C GLY A 376 11.09 -8.76 14.57
N LEU A 377 10.18 -7.84 14.86
CA LEU A 377 10.10 -6.50 14.28
C LEU A 377 10.57 -5.45 15.29
N HIS A 378 11.56 -4.66 14.93
CA HIS A 378 12.17 -3.61 15.77
C HIS A 378 12.01 -2.25 15.09
N PRO A 379 10.86 -1.57 15.26
CA PRO A 379 10.63 -0.26 14.64
C PRO A 379 11.55 0.80 15.24
N GLN A 380 12.03 1.68 14.37
CA GLN A 380 12.93 2.75 14.77
C GLN A 380 12.14 4.01 15.14
N ALA A 381 12.39 4.55 16.33
CA ALA A 381 11.89 5.86 16.71
C ALA A 381 12.59 6.94 15.87
N MET A 382 11.78 7.81 15.25
CA MET A 382 12.25 8.84 14.30
C MET A 382 12.23 10.24 14.90
N GLY A 383 11.82 10.38 16.18
CA GLY A 383 11.70 11.66 16.85
C GLY A 383 10.56 12.53 16.28
N ARG A 384 10.83 13.80 16.05
CA ARG A 384 9.83 14.78 15.61
C ARG A 384 9.97 15.09 14.12
N LEU A 385 8.88 15.06 13.38
CA LEU A 385 8.80 15.66 12.06
C LEU A 385 8.79 17.20 12.15
N PRO A 386 9.28 17.93 11.13
CA PRO A 386 9.00 19.36 11.01
C PRO A 386 7.50 19.63 11.14
N THR A 387 7.13 20.69 11.86
CA THR A 387 5.73 20.99 12.22
C THR A 387 4.81 21.03 11.00
N GLN A 388 5.27 21.62 9.90
CA GLN A 388 4.50 21.72 8.65
C GLN A 388 4.22 20.32 8.03
N CYS A 389 5.21 19.41 8.04
CA CYS A 389 5.06 18.05 7.55
C CYS A 389 4.12 17.25 8.46
N ALA A 390 4.29 17.35 9.78
CA ALA A 390 3.40 16.73 10.75
C ALA A 390 1.96 17.22 10.63
N SER A 391 1.74 18.51 10.34
CA SER A 391 0.39 19.07 10.17
C SER A 391 -0.33 18.51 8.94
N LEU A 392 0.39 18.31 7.83
CA LEU A 392 -0.15 17.65 6.64
C LEU A 392 -0.46 16.16 6.91
N CYS A 393 0.37 15.46 7.68
CA CYS A 393 0.04 14.10 8.13
C CYS A 393 -1.23 14.11 9.00
N LYS A 394 -1.35 15.02 9.98
CA LYS A 394 -2.47 15.06 10.91
C LYS A 394 -3.83 15.27 10.25
N SER A 395 -3.89 16.10 9.19
CA SER A 395 -5.14 16.27 8.43
C SER A 395 -5.65 14.95 7.83
N ASN A 396 -4.74 14.15 7.29
CA ASN A 396 -5.07 12.84 6.74
C ASN A 396 -5.29 11.77 7.84
N ILE A 397 -4.56 11.84 8.95
CA ILE A 397 -4.76 10.95 10.11
C ILE A 397 -6.18 11.09 10.67
N ALA A 398 -6.72 12.31 10.76
CA ALA A 398 -8.09 12.53 11.22
C ALA A 398 -9.13 11.83 10.34
N VAL A 399 -8.93 11.84 9.02
CA VAL A 399 -9.78 11.08 8.07
C VAL A 399 -9.65 9.58 8.31
N GLN A 400 -8.42 9.08 8.46
CA GLN A 400 -8.17 7.66 8.71
C GLN A 400 -8.81 7.16 10.00
N GLU A 401 -8.72 7.95 11.08
CA GLU A 401 -9.33 7.65 12.38
C GLU A 401 -10.85 7.51 12.27
N LEU A 402 -11.52 8.49 11.65
CA LEU A 402 -12.96 8.46 11.45
C LEU A 402 -13.41 7.28 10.58
N VAL A 403 -12.65 6.93 9.55
CA VAL A 403 -12.93 5.75 8.71
C VAL A 403 -12.82 4.46 9.50
N VAL A 404 -11.81 4.33 10.36
CA VAL A 404 -11.64 3.17 11.25
C VAL A 404 -12.79 3.08 12.24
N GLN A 405 -13.15 4.20 12.90
CA GLN A 405 -14.29 4.26 13.81
C GLN A 405 -15.60 3.88 13.11
N ALA A 406 -15.84 4.43 11.92
CA ALA A 406 -17.01 4.11 11.12
C ALA A 406 -17.12 2.61 10.80
N ALA A 407 -16.01 2.01 10.37
CA ALA A 407 -15.99 0.61 10.00
C ALA A 407 -16.13 -0.36 11.18
N LEU A 408 -15.50 -0.03 12.33
CA LEU A 408 -15.53 -0.87 13.54
C LEU A 408 -16.89 -0.82 14.26
N ASN A 409 -17.53 0.35 14.27
CA ASN A 409 -18.73 0.59 15.07
C ASN A 409 -20.04 0.60 14.26
N GLY A 410 -19.96 0.53 12.92
CA GLY A 410 -21.14 0.72 12.05
C GLY A 410 -21.64 2.17 12.08
N ASP A 411 -20.77 3.15 12.34
CA ASP A 411 -21.11 4.56 12.48
C ASP A 411 -21.03 5.26 11.10
N LEU A 412 -22.20 5.42 10.47
CA LEU A 412 -22.30 6.05 9.16
C LEU A 412 -22.02 7.56 9.22
N GLU A 413 -22.25 8.20 10.39
CA GLU A 413 -21.98 9.63 10.57
C GLU A 413 -20.47 9.91 10.64
N ALA A 414 -19.71 9.07 11.31
CA ALA A 414 -18.25 9.13 11.29
C ALA A 414 -17.70 9.01 9.86
N ALA A 415 -18.30 8.15 9.01
CA ALA A 415 -17.90 8.05 7.60
C ALA A 415 -18.19 9.34 6.81
N ARG A 416 -19.29 10.05 7.10
CA ARG A 416 -19.59 11.38 6.52
C ARG A 416 -18.61 12.44 6.97
N TYR A 417 -18.25 12.45 8.25
CA TYR A 417 -17.23 13.36 8.77
C TYR A 417 -15.88 13.11 8.11
N ALA A 418 -15.50 11.85 7.89
CA ALA A 418 -14.28 11.51 7.18
C ALA A 418 -14.24 12.15 5.77
N LEU A 419 -15.35 12.03 5.02
CA LEU A 419 -15.45 12.62 3.69
C LEU A 419 -15.42 14.16 3.73
N SER A 420 -16.02 14.77 4.75
CA SER A 420 -16.05 16.22 4.91
C SER A 420 -14.69 16.80 5.31
N LEU A 421 -13.84 16.02 5.96
CA LEU A 421 -12.51 16.43 6.40
C LEU A 421 -11.41 16.03 5.40
N ASP A 422 -11.72 15.23 4.38
CA ASP A 422 -10.76 14.85 3.37
C ASP A 422 -10.19 16.08 2.64
N PRO A 423 -8.86 16.29 2.65
CA PRO A 423 -8.25 17.52 2.14
C PRO A 423 -8.57 17.83 0.67
N LEU A 424 -8.64 16.80 -0.18
CA LEU A 424 -8.98 16.97 -1.60
C LEU A 424 -10.46 17.35 -1.75
N THR A 425 -11.34 16.61 -1.11
CA THR A 425 -12.80 16.82 -1.18
C THR A 425 -13.20 18.21 -0.66
N ALA A 426 -12.66 18.58 0.52
CA ALA A 426 -12.92 19.89 1.12
C ALA A 426 -12.36 21.07 0.30
N ALA A 427 -11.32 20.85 -0.51
CA ALA A 427 -10.79 21.90 -1.39
C ALA A 427 -11.66 22.16 -2.62
N VAL A 428 -12.57 21.25 -2.97
CA VAL A 428 -13.35 21.27 -4.22
C VAL A 428 -14.83 21.51 -3.96
N CYS A 429 -15.42 20.88 -2.92
CA CYS A 429 -16.86 20.78 -2.72
C CYS A 429 -17.37 21.64 -1.56
N THR A 430 -18.62 22.09 -1.66
CA THR A 430 -19.40 22.59 -0.51
C THR A 430 -19.87 21.43 0.37
N LEU A 431 -20.26 21.71 1.62
CA LEU A 431 -20.78 20.67 2.52
C LEU A 431 -22.03 19.96 1.96
N ASP A 432 -22.92 20.69 1.29
CA ASP A 432 -24.10 20.10 0.63
C ASP A 432 -23.71 19.14 -0.50
N GLN A 433 -22.70 19.50 -1.30
CA GLN A 433 -22.18 18.62 -2.35
C GLN A 433 -21.50 17.37 -1.76
N ILE A 434 -20.79 17.51 -0.65
CA ILE A 434 -20.18 16.39 0.07
C ILE A 434 -21.25 15.44 0.58
N GLN A 435 -22.33 15.98 1.16
CA GLN A 435 -23.46 15.16 1.63
C GLN A 435 -24.11 14.38 0.47
N GLN A 436 -24.41 15.06 -0.64
CA GLN A 436 -24.99 14.41 -1.83
C GLN A 436 -24.08 13.32 -2.41
N MET A 437 -22.79 13.61 -2.52
CA MET A 437 -21.78 12.65 -2.99
C MET A 437 -21.68 11.43 -2.07
N PHE A 438 -21.71 11.65 -0.75
CA PHE A 438 -21.70 10.57 0.24
C PHE A 438 -22.91 9.66 0.08
N ASP A 439 -24.11 10.24 0.01
CA ASP A 439 -25.37 9.48 -0.11
C ASP A 439 -25.40 8.66 -1.41
N GLU A 440 -24.88 9.23 -2.50
CA GLU A 440 -24.77 8.54 -3.78
C GLU A 440 -23.75 7.38 -3.76
N LEU A 441 -22.57 7.61 -3.20
CA LEU A 441 -21.55 6.57 -3.01
C LEU A 441 -22.05 5.44 -2.11
N TYR A 442 -22.72 5.79 -1.01
CA TYR A 442 -23.28 4.81 -0.08
C TYR A 442 -24.37 3.95 -0.74
N ALA A 443 -25.33 4.60 -1.43
CA ALA A 443 -26.38 3.89 -2.14
C ALA A 443 -25.84 2.93 -3.20
N ALA A 444 -24.85 3.39 -4.00
CA ALA A 444 -24.25 2.60 -5.07
C ALA A 444 -23.41 1.41 -4.56
N GLN A 445 -22.87 1.52 -3.35
CA GLN A 445 -21.97 0.51 -2.80
C GLN A 445 -22.57 -0.29 -1.63
N ARG A 446 -23.83 -0.09 -1.31
CA ARG A 446 -24.51 -0.67 -0.16
C ARG A 446 -24.24 -2.19 0.02
N GLN A 447 -24.24 -2.96 -1.07
CA GLN A 447 -24.00 -4.41 -1.03
C GLN A 447 -22.64 -4.83 -0.45
N TRP A 448 -21.63 -3.94 -0.47
CA TRP A 448 -20.29 -4.21 0.06
C TRP A 448 -20.05 -3.58 1.45
N LEU A 449 -21.09 -2.98 2.05
CA LEU A 449 -21.03 -2.25 3.32
C LEU A 449 -21.98 -2.84 4.37
N PRO A 450 -21.86 -4.16 4.67
CA PRO A 450 -22.84 -4.85 5.53
C PRO A 450 -22.87 -4.33 6.98
N GLN A 451 -21.78 -3.73 7.48
CA GLN A 451 -21.69 -3.21 8.84
C GLN A 451 -22.66 -2.06 9.13
N PHE A 452 -23.17 -1.38 8.11
CA PHE A 452 -24.15 -0.31 8.26
C PHE A 452 -25.61 -0.79 8.13
N HIS A 453 -25.84 -2.09 7.96
CA HIS A 453 -27.20 -2.66 7.82
C HIS A 453 -27.66 -3.47 9.03
N ALA A 454 -26.78 -3.71 10.00
CA ALA A 454 -27.02 -4.70 11.08
C ALA A 454 -27.89 -4.18 12.25
N ALA A 455 -28.41 -2.96 12.22
CA ALA A 455 -29.28 -2.45 13.26
C ALA A 455 -30.49 -1.71 12.71
N GLY A 456 -31.53 -2.44 12.31
CA GLY A 456 -32.91 -1.95 12.35
C GLY A 456 -33.33 -0.87 11.37
N MET A 457 -32.66 -0.67 10.23
CA MET A 457 -33.20 0.17 9.17
C MET A 457 -33.86 -0.68 8.08
N PRO A 458 -35.06 -0.32 7.60
CA PRO A 458 -35.72 -1.05 6.51
C PRO A 458 -34.89 -0.97 5.22
N ALA A 459 -34.94 -2.07 4.48
CA ALA A 459 -34.25 -2.28 3.21
C ALA A 459 -34.66 -1.27 2.12
#